data_f73f2f76271c3ccd348e4671447c9f19
#
_entry.id   f73f2f76271c3ccd348e4671447c9f19
#
_cell.length_a   1.000
_cell.length_b   1.000
_cell.length_c   1.000
_cell.angle_alpha   90.00
_cell.angle_beta   90.00
_cell.angle_gamma   90.00
#
_symmetry.space_group_name_H-M   'P 1'
#
loop_
_entity.id
_entity.type
_entity.pdbx_description
1 polymer ?
#
loop_
_entity_poly.entity_id
_entity_poly.type
_entity_poly.pdbx_seq_one_letter_code
_entity_poly.pdbx_strand_id
1 'polypeptide(L)'
;MQTDKLIQIGKLQKYRERTFYYLPRKRLRSKQDAIDFVNTRGAVFFWPIKGFDFPSLWGGVAGDRYVPNNHDDPAHVTWGWKDDLLGKKVWFYAKILRQKSTIISLDLVPNFYALSPNYGNPEEDYMISYEEGILSSEEKLVYEALLNNGALDTLKLRKAANLSSNENTARFNRALLLLQRDFRILPVGIAESGAWHYAFIFDAVHRHFPDLKEQAHDISETRAHKEILRSYFLSVGSATKNDIKKMFQWAEISIDRSLKTLVYEKFIIDGVQIADKPGDWFTIKELIS
;
A
#
# COMPACT_ATOMS: atom_id res chain seq x y z
N MET A 1 -36.61 -14.11 13.25
CA MET A 1 -36.64 -13.79 11.82
C MET A 1 -35.30 -13.17 11.44
N GLN A 2 -34.46 -13.96 10.75
CA GLN A 2 -33.24 -13.43 10.13
C GLN A 2 -33.74 -12.63 8.92
N THR A 3 -33.80 -11.31 9.05
CA THR A 3 -33.99 -10.45 7.87
C THR A 3 -32.80 -10.71 6.95
N ASP A 4 -33.04 -11.29 5.78
CA ASP A 4 -32.03 -11.47 4.75
C ASP A 4 -31.38 -10.12 4.49
N LYS A 5 -30.12 -9.97 4.94
CA LYS A 5 -29.36 -8.74 4.78
C LYS A 5 -28.87 -8.67 3.33
N LEU A 6 -29.79 -8.41 2.40
CA LEU A 6 -29.51 -8.31 0.97
C LEU A 6 -29.19 -6.86 0.60
N ILE A 7 -28.04 -6.65 -0.02
CA ILE A 7 -27.64 -5.37 -0.59
C ILE A 7 -27.70 -5.45 -2.12
N GLN A 8 -28.33 -4.47 -2.74
CA GLN A 8 -28.30 -4.32 -4.18
C GLN A 8 -26.91 -3.91 -4.65
N ILE A 9 -26.38 -4.55 -5.68
CA ILE A 9 -25.03 -4.28 -6.22
C ILE A 9 -24.83 -2.79 -6.55
N GLY A 10 -25.87 -2.13 -7.08
CA GLY A 10 -25.83 -0.71 -7.40
C GLY A 10 -25.60 0.21 -6.17
N LYS A 11 -26.04 -0.22 -4.95
CA LYS A 11 -25.76 0.53 -3.71
C LYS A 11 -24.28 0.47 -3.35
N LEU A 12 -23.65 -0.70 -3.50
CA LEU A 12 -22.21 -0.89 -3.30
C LEU A 12 -21.39 -0.12 -4.35
N GLN A 13 -21.81 -0.16 -5.62
CA GLN A 13 -21.15 0.58 -6.70
C GLN A 13 -21.16 2.08 -6.43
N LYS A 14 -22.32 2.66 -6.07
CA LYS A 14 -22.44 4.09 -5.69
C LYS A 14 -21.57 4.46 -4.49
N TYR A 15 -21.45 3.54 -3.51
CA TYR A 15 -20.54 3.74 -2.39
C TYR A 15 -19.09 3.87 -2.88
N ARG A 16 -18.64 2.91 -3.70
CA ARG A 16 -17.28 2.88 -4.26
C ARG A 16 -17.02 4.08 -5.18
N GLU A 17 -17.95 4.47 -6.04
CA GLU A 17 -17.82 5.69 -6.85
C GLU A 17 -17.55 6.93 -5.98
N ARG A 18 -18.21 7.01 -4.81
CA ARG A 18 -18.00 8.10 -3.86
C ARG A 18 -16.65 8.00 -3.16
N THR A 19 -16.27 6.83 -2.66
CA THR A 19 -15.06 6.63 -1.86
C THR A 19 -13.79 6.54 -2.68
N PHE A 20 -13.88 6.10 -3.94
CA PHE A 20 -12.78 6.06 -4.89
C PHE A 20 -12.61 7.39 -5.66
N TYR A 21 -13.49 8.35 -5.40
CA TYR A 21 -13.51 9.67 -6.05
C TYR A 21 -13.75 9.62 -7.56
N TYR A 22 -14.51 8.62 -8.03
CA TYR A 22 -14.86 8.47 -9.45
C TYR A 22 -15.91 9.47 -9.92
N LEU A 23 -16.71 10.04 -9.01
CA LEU A 23 -17.71 11.04 -9.33
C LEU A 23 -17.06 12.34 -9.81
N PRO A 24 -17.50 12.94 -10.94
CA PRO A 24 -16.86 14.14 -11.52
C PRO A 24 -16.65 15.30 -10.53
N ARG A 25 -17.58 15.49 -9.59
CA ARG A 25 -17.50 16.56 -8.58
C ARG A 25 -16.50 16.27 -7.45
N LYS A 26 -16.06 15.01 -7.32
CA LYS A 26 -15.13 14.56 -6.27
C LYS A 26 -13.73 14.27 -6.80
N ARG A 27 -13.51 14.34 -8.10
CA ARG A 27 -12.20 14.04 -8.69
C ARG A 27 -11.12 14.97 -8.16
N LEU A 28 -9.96 14.39 -7.97
CA LEU A 28 -8.76 15.09 -7.50
C LEU A 28 -8.27 16.06 -8.59
N ARG A 29 -7.91 17.28 -8.20
CA ARG A 29 -7.48 18.34 -9.11
C ARG A 29 -6.15 18.95 -8.72
N SER A 30 -5.67 18.66 -7.53
CA SER A 30 -4.43 19.22 -6.97
C SER A 30 -3.66 18.18 -6.13
N LYS A 31 -2.39 18.49 -5.83
CA LYS A 31 -1.59 17.70 -4.90
C LYS A 31 -2.23 17.66 -3.51
N GLN A 32 -2.85 18.75 -3.08
CA GLN A 32 -3.52 18.80 -1.77
C GLN A 32 -4.72 17.86 -1.76
N ASP A 33 -5.56 17.83 -2.81
CA ASP A 33 -6.66 16.87 -2.92
C ASP A 33 -6.14 15.42 -2.87
N ALA A 34 -4.98 15.16 -3.48
CA ALA A 34 -4.35 13.85 -3.46
C ALA A 34 -3.91 13.44 -2.04
N ILE A 35 -3.31 14.37 -1.27
CA ILE A 35 -2.92 14.15 0.12
C ILE A 35 -4.17 13.89 0.98
N ASP A 36 -5.20 14.70 0.86
CA ASP A 36 -6.44 14.59 1.61
C ASP A 36 -7.17 13.28 1.28
N PHE A 37 -7.15 12.87 0.02
CA PHE A 37 -7.68 11.58 -0.42
C PHE A 37 -6.96 10.40 0.25
N VAL A 38 -5.63 10.39 0.22
CA VAL A 38 -4.82 9.34 0.86
C VAL A 38 -5.10 9.33 2.37
N ASN A 39 -5.12 10.48 3.03
CA ASN A 39 -5.41 10.58 4.46
C ASN A 39 -6.81 10.06 4.80
N THR A 40 -7.80 10.37 3.95
CA THR A 40 -9.18 9.89 4.15
C THR A 40 -9.34 8.39 3.87
N ARG A 41 -8.58 7.81 2.95
CA ARG A 41 -8.66 6.38 2.58
C ARG A 41 -7.70 5.50 3.37
N GLY A 42 -6.70 6.09 4.02
CA GLY A 42 -5.63 5.39 4.74
C GLY A 42 -4.60 4.75 3.83
N ALA A 43 -5.04 4.01 2.82
CA ALA A 43 -4.18 3.42 1.80
C ALA A 43 -4.86 3.41 0.44
N VAL A 44 -4.09 3.64 -0.62
CA VAL A 44 -4.55 3.58 -2.01
C VAL A 44 -3.45 3.00 -2.91
N PHE A 45 -3.82 2.37 -4.00
CA PHE A 45 -2.85 2.07 -5.06
C PHE A 45 -2.47 3.37 -5.82
N PHE A 46 -1.30 3.37 -6.45
CA PHE A 46 -0.99 4.43 -7.41
C PHE A 46 -1.81 4.27 -8.69
N TRP A 47 -1.81 3.07 -9.28
CA TRP A 47 -2.61 2.68 -10.45
C TRP A 47 -3.75 1.76 -10.05
N PRO A 48 -4.89 1.77 -10.77
CA PRO A 48 -5.90 0.74 -10.60
C PRO A 48 -5.32 -0.63 -10.97
N ILE A 49 -5.54 -1.62 -10.12
CA ILE A 49 -5.00 -2.98 -10.31
C ILE A 49 -6.16 -3.92 -10.67
N LYS A 50 -6.10 -4.53 -11.84
CA LYS A 50 -7.12 -5.46 -12.32
C LYS A 50 -7.39 -6.57 -11.29
N GLY A 51 -8.65 -6.76 -10.97
CA GLY A 51 -9.10 -7.80 -10.03
C GLY A 51 -9.00 -7.39 -8.54
N PHE A 52 -8.77 -6.11 -8.26
CA PHE A 52 -8.85 -5.53 -6.92
C PHE A 52 -9.79 -4.33 -6.94
N ASP A 53 -10.90 -4.44 -6.22
CA ASP A 53 -11.80 -3.31 -5.96
C ASP A 53 -11.19 -2.45 -4.83
N PHE A 54 -10.27 -1.56 -5.18
CA PHE A 54 -9.55 -0.72 -4.23
C PHE A 54 -9.23 0.65 -4.84
N PRO A 55 -9.30 1.73 -4.05
CA PRO A 55 -9.05 3.06 -4.59
C PRO A 55 -7.62 3.22 -5.11
N SER A 56 -7.47 4.05 -6.14
CA SER A 56 -6.16 4.43 -6.67
C SER A 56 -6.05 5.92 -6.90
N LEU A 57 -4.83 6.45 -6.76
CA LEU A 57 -4.58 7.87 -7.00
C LEU A 57 -4.95 8.27 -8.42
N TRP A 58 -4.55 7.47 -9.40
CA TRP A 58 -4.88 7.70 -10.80
C TRP A 58 -6.39 7.67 -11.05
N GLY A 59 -7.10 6.68 -10.49
CA GLY A 59 -8.56 6.59 -10.59
C GLY A 59 -9.28 7.77 -9.94
N GLY A 60 -8.73 8.30 -8.85
CA GLY A 60 -9.25 9.51 -8.20
C GLY A 60 -9.21 10.75 -9.10
N VAL A 61 -8.31 10.82 -10.08
CA VAL A 61 -8.26 11.87 -11.11
C VAL A 61 -9.08 11.50 -12.34
N ALA A 62 -8.88 10.28 -12.86
CA ALA A 62 -9.45 9.82 -14.13
C ALA A 62 -10.92 9.40 -14.04
N GLY A 63 -11.37 8.97 -12.86
CA GLY A 63 -12.62 8.23 -12.68
C GLY A 63 -12.47 6.76 -13.02
N ASP A 64 -13.60 6.06 -13.11
CA ASP A 64 -13.64 4.64 -13.45
C ASP A 64 -13.48 4.43 -14.96
N ARG A 65 -12.24 4.40 -15.40
CA ARG A 65 -11.90 4.12 -16.80
C ARG A 65 -10.58 3.40 -16.92
N TYR A 66 -10.32 2.85 -18.07
CA TYR A 66 -9.06 2.18 -18.40
C TYR A 66 -7.87 3.15 -18.39
N VAL A 67 -6.73 2.69 -17.91
CA VAL A 67 -5.45 3.42 -18.00
C VAL A 67 -4.91 3.30 -19.43
N PRO A 68 -4.83 4.38 -20.19
CA PRO A 68 -4.30 4.32 -21.56
C PRO A 68 -2.77 4.18 -21.55
N ASN A 69 -2.24 3.59 -22.61
CA ASN A 69 -0.79 3.55 -22.85
C ASN A 69 -0.23 4.88 -23.42
N ASN A 70 -1.05 5.91 -23.44
CA ASN A 70 -0.68 7.23 -23.97
C ASN A 70 -0.14 8.11 -22.85
N HIS A 71 1.06 8.64 -22.98
CA HIS A 71 1.69 9.54 -22.03
C HIS A 71 0.99 10.90 -21.91
N ASP A 72 0.21 11.30 -22.91
CA ASP A 72 -0.48 12.60 -22.95
C ASP A 72 -1.83 12.60 -22.20
N ASP A 73 -2.21 11.51 -21.55
CA ASP A 73 -3.46 11.47 -20.80
C ASP A 73 -3.43 12.45 -19.62
N PRO A 74 -4.42 13.35 -19.48
CA PRO A 74 -4.45 14.35 -18.41
C PRO A 74 -4.37 13.76 -16.99
N ALA A 75 -4.82 12.52 -16.79
CA ALA A 75 -4.75 11.88 -15.46
C ALA A 75 -3.33 11.44 -15.11
N HIS A 76 -2.39 11.45 -16.05
CA HIS A 76 -0.97 11.22 -15.77
C HIS A 76 -0.32 12.35 -14.97
N VAL A 77 -1.01 13.47 -14.75
CA VAL A 77 -0.61 14.49 -13.77
C VAL A 77 -0.30 13.89 -12.39
N THR A 78 -0.93 12.75 -12.04
CA THR A 78 -0.65 12.00 -10.80
C THR A 78 0.80 11.55 -10.70
N TRP A 79 1.46 11.32 -11.82
CA TRP A 79 2.88 10.96 -11.85
C TRP A 79 3.73 12.11 -11.29
N GLY A 80 3.55 13.33 -11.83
CA GLY A 80 4.23 14.52 -11.33
C GLY A 80 3.90 14.81 -9.86
N TRP A 81 2.64 14.63 -9.43
CA TRP A 81 2.25 14.81 -8.03
C TRP A 81 3.01 13.84 -7.11
N LYS A 82 3.08 12.56 -7.49
CA LYS A 82 3.83 11.57 -6.73
C LYS A 82 5.29 11.96 -6.63
N ASP A 83 5.92 12.32 -7.76
CA ASP A 83 7.34 12.65 -7.83
C ASP A 83 7.69 13.88 -6.98
N ASP A 84 6.90 14.93 -7.06
CA ASP A 84 7.06 16.15 -6.28
C ASP A 84 6.88 15.93 -4.76
N LEU A 85 6.13 14.92 -4.37
CA LEU A 85 5.82 14.61 -2.98
C LEU A 85 6.72 13.50 -2.37
N LEU A 86 7.56 12.84 -3.18
CA LEU A 86 8.60 11.95 -2.66
C LEU A 86 9.53 12.71 -1.73
N GLY A 87 9.87 12.10 -0.59
CA GLY A 87 10.75 12.72 0.40
C GLY A 87 10.14 13.85 1.22
N LYS A 88 8.92 14.31 0.91
CA LYS A 88 8.24 15.40 1.65
C LYS A 88 7.55 14.94 2.94
N LYS A 89 7.57 13.64 3.23
CA LYS A 89 6.94 13.05 4.43
C LYS A 89 5.46 13.41 4.58
N VAL A 90 4.72 13.50 3.48
CA VAL A 90 3.26 13.73 3.46
C VAL A 90 2.47 12.44 3.37
N TRP A 91 3.13 11.38 2.93
CA TRP A 91 2.65 10.01 2.88
C TRP A 91 3.82 9.02 2.81
N PHE A 92 3.54 7.75 2.96
CA PHE A 92 4.48 6.67 2.69
C PHE A 92 4.21 6.11 1.30
N TYR A 93 5.22 6.07 0.43
CA TYR A 93 5.11 5.51 -0.92
C TYR A 93 6.12 4.38 -1.11
N ALA A 94 5.65 3.17 -1.38
CA ALA A 94 6.50 2.02 -1.72
C ALA A 94 5.67 0.88 -2.37
N LYS A 95 6.31 -0.21 -2.75
CA LYS A 95 5.64 -1.39 -3.32
C LYS A 95 5.18 -2.35 -2.20
N ILE A 96 4.14 -1.98 -1.47
CA ILE A 96 3.65 -2.70 -0.28
C ILE A 96 2.57 -3.73 -0.65
N LEU A 97 1.33 -3.26 -0.87
CA LEU A 97 0.19 -4.13 -1.14
C LEU A 97 0.36 -4.84 -2.48
N ARG A 98 0.36 -6.17 -2.45
CA ARG A 98 0.51 -7.00 -3.66
C ARG A 98 1.78 -6.66 -4.47
N GLN A 99 2.80 -6.11 -3.82
CA GLN A 99 4.03 -5.64 -4.47
C GLN A 99 3.75 -4.60 -5.57
N LYS A 100 2.66 -3.85 -5.42
CA LYS A 100 2.29 -2.75 -6.30
C LYS A 100 2.55 -1.42 -5.61
N SER A 101 2.77 -0.39 -6.43
CA SER A 101 2.93 0.98 -5.93
C SER A 101 1.72 1.39 -5.09
N THR A 102 1.96 1.55 -3.81
CA THR A 102 0.97 1.83 -2.77
C THR A 102 1.34 3.13 -2.10
N ILE A 103 0.33 3.95 -1.80
CA ILE A 103 0.48 5.17 -1.00
C ILE A 103 -0.31 4.95 0.28
N ILE A 104 0.33 5.17 1.42
CA ILE A 104 -0.26 4.97 2.75
C ILE A 104 -0.19 6.29 3.51
N SER A 105 -1.29 6.69 4.17
CA SER A 105 -1.32 7.86 5.04
C SER A 105 -0.39 7.68 6.23
N LEU A 106 0.22 8.76 6.71
CA LEU A 106 1.15 8.68 7.84
C LEU A 106 0.48 8.15 9.12
N ASP A 107 -0.81 8.41 9.31
CA ASP A 107 -1.57 7.87 10.44
C ASP A 107 -1.71 6.34 10.41
N LEU A 108 -1.71 5.74 9.21
CA LEU A 108 -1.88 4.30 9.06
C LEU A 108 -0.56 3.54 8.92
N VAL A 109 0.52 4.21 8.50
CA VAL A 109 1.86 3.60 8.32
C VAL A 109 2.34 2.84 9.55
N PRO A 110 2.21 3.33 10.81
CA PRO A 110 2.67 2.60 11.97
C PRO A 110 2.01 1.21 12.12
N ASN A 111 0.75 1.07 11.70
CA ASN A 111 0.06 -0.23 11.73
C ASN A 111 0.65 -1.21 10.70
N PHE A 112 0.98 -0.75 9.50
CA PHE A 112 1.67 -1.57 8.51
C PHE A 112 3.09 -1.94 8.95
N TYR A 113 3.80 -0.98 9.53
CA TYR A 113 5.16 -1.18 10.01
C TYR A 113 5.22 -2.19 11.15
N ALA A 114 4.26 -2.17 12.09
CA ALA A 114 4.15 -3.14 13.18
C ALA A 114 3.95 -4.60 12.70
N LEU A 115 3.46 -4.79 11.47
CA LEU A 115 3.32 -6.11 10.84
C LEU A 115 4.52 -6.48 9.95
N SER A 116 5.48 -5.58 9.79
CA SER A 116 6.61 -5.81 8.89
C SER A 116 7.73 -6.58 9.59
N PRO A 117 8.54 -7.35 8.84
CA PRO A 117 9.73 -8.00 9.40
C PRO A 117 10.85 -7.01 9.77
N ASN A 118 10.67 -5.72 9.48
CA ASN A 118 11.63 -4.64 9.80
C ASN A 118 11.29 -3.90 11.10
N TYR A 119 10.44 -4.47 11.94
CA TYR A 119 9.94 -3.81 13.14
C TYR A 119 10.97 -3.72 14.28
N GLY A 120 11.97 -4.58 14.35
CA GLY A 120 12.95 -4.66 15.44
C GLY A 120 14.04 -3.58 15.39
N ASN A 121 15.31 -3.99 15.30
CA ASN A 121 16.45 -3.11 15.07
C ASN A 121 16.85 -3.09 13.58
N PRO A 122 16.41 -2.12 12.78
CA PRO A 122 16.59 -2.14 11.31
C PRO A 122 18.06 -2.21 10.86
N GLU A 123 18.99 -1.72 11.68
CA GLU A 123 20.41 -1.69 11.34
C GLU A 123 21.12 -3.03 11.60
N GLU A 124 20.56 -3.90 12.42
CA GLU A 124 21.18 -5.16 12.85
C GLU A 124 20.36 -6.40 12.48
N ASP A 125 19.03 -6.35 12.64
CA ASP A 125 18.15 -7.52 12.48
C ASP A 125 18.10 -8.07 11.04
N TYR A 126 18.53 -7.28 10.05
CA TYR A 126 18.65 -7.77 8.69
C TYR A 126 19.70 -8.88 8.55
N MET A 127 20.74 -8.87 9.41
CA MET A 127 21.75 -9.93 9.41
C MET A 127 21.16 -11.26 9.91
N ILE A 128 20.36 -11.20 10.98
CA ILE A 128 19.63 -12.38 11.50
C ILE A 128 18.72 -12.93 10.39
N SER A 129 17.93 -12.04 9.75
CA SER A 129 17.05 -12.42 8.63
C SER A 129 17.81 -13.06 7.47
N TYR A 130 19.05 -12.61 7.21
CA TYR A 130 19.91 -13.20 6.17
C TYR A 130 20.44 -14.57 6.59
N GLU A 131 20.91 -14.73 7.82
CA GLU A 131 21.41 -16.00 8.35
C GLU A 131 20.30 -17.07 8.42
N GLU A 132 19.07 -16.68 8.69
CA GLU A 132 17.89 -17.53 8.66
C GLU A 132 17.37 -17.84 7.24
N GLY A 133 17.97 -17.27 6.20
CA GLY A 133 17.58 -17.47 4.80
C GLY A 133 16.27 -16.75 4.41
N ILE A 134 15.77 -15.84 5.24
CA ILE A 134 14.60 -15.01 4.98
C ILE A 134 14.96 -13.89 3.99
N LEU A 135 16.13 -13.29 4.15
CA LEU A 135 16.67 -12.25 3.28
C LEU A 135 17.68 -12.88 2.29
N SER A 136 17.53 -12.60 1.01
CA SER A 136 18.48 -13.04 -0.01
C SER A 136 19.81 -12.27 0.05
N SER A 137 20.86 -12.80 -0.56
CA SER A 137 22.16 -12.11 -0.67
C SER A 137 22.05 -10.77 -1.40
N GLU A 138 21.23 -10.69 -2.43
CA GLU A 138 21.01 -9.44 -3.17
C GLU A 138 20.25 -8.39 -2.35
N GLU A 139 19.27 -8.81 -1.54
CA GLU A 139 18.57 -7.91 -0.61
C GLU A 139 19.53 -7.36 0.45
N LYS A 140 20.37 -8.23 1.02
CA LYS A 140 21.42 -7.84 1.98
C LYS A 140 22.37 -6.82 1.36
N LEU A 141 22.95 -7.10 0.20
CA LEU A 141 23.88 -6.20 -0.49
C LEU A 141 23.27 -4.84 -0.80
N VAL A 142 22.02 -4.80 -1.28
CA VAL A 142 21.29 -3.55 -1.58
C VAL A 142 21.05 -2.77 -0.31
N TYR A 143 20.63 -3.43 0.77
CA TYR A 143 20.35 -2.77 2.05
C TYR A 143 21.62 -2.21 2.69
N GLU A 144 22.70 -2.99 2.74
CA GLU A 144 24.02 -2.54 3.23
C GLU A 144 24.59 -1.37 2.42
N ALA A 145 24.38 -1.37 1.09
CA ALA A 145 24.79 -0.25 0.26
C ALA A 145 24.10 1.06 0.69
N LEU A 146 22.82 1.02 1.07
CA LEU A 146 22.11 2.17 1.60
C LEU A 146 22.54 2.50 3.02
N LEU A 147 22.74 1.52 3.90
CA LEU A 147 23.21 1.75 5.26
C LEU A 147 24.55 2.50 5.27
N ASN A 148 25.47 2.10 4.41
CA ASN A 148 26.83 2.63 4.38
C ASN A 148 26.96 3.97 3.64
N ASN A 149 26.10 4.26 2.66
CA ASN A 149 26.26 5.42 1.78
C ASN A 149 25.15 6.47 1.88
N GLY A 150 24.08 6.19 2.62
CA GLY A 150 22.90 7.05 2.63
C GLY A 150 22.00 6.83 1.41
N ALA A 151 21.20 7.83 1.08
CA ALA A 151 20.28 7.77 -0.05
C ALA A 151 21.04 7.71 -1.39
N LEU A 152 20.67 6.76 -2.25
CA LEU A 152 21.31 6.54 -3.56
C LEU A 152 20.25 6.43 -4.66
N ASP A 153 20.55 7.02 -5.83
CA ASP A 153 19.78 6.71 -7.02
C ASP A 153 20.00 5.25 -7.47
N THR A 154 19.05 4.75 -8.24
CA THR A 154 19.01 3.33 -8.66
C THR A 154 20.33 2.86 -9.31
N LEU A 155 21.00 3.71 -10.09
CA LEU A 155 22.26 3.33 -10.75
C LEU A 155 23.43 3.28 -9.76
N LYS A 156 23.56 4.28 -8.90
CA LYS A 156 24.57 4.30 -7.85
C LYS A 156 24.35 3.17 -6.85
N LEU A 157 23.09 2.92 -6.47
CA LEU A 157 22.73 1.83 -5.57
C LEU A 157 23.12 0.47 -6.16
N ARG A 158 22.82 0.26 -7.43
CA ARG A 158 23.19 -0.97 -8.15
C ARG A 158 24.72 -1.18 -8.20
N LYS A 159 25.47 -0.09 -8.40
CA LYS A 159 26.94 -0.11 -8.38
C LYS A 159 27.48 -0.39 -6.98
N ALA A 160 26.99 0.28 -5.96
CA ALA A 160 27.42 0.10 -4.58
C ALA A 160 27.12 -1.32 -4.04
N ALA A 161 26.02 -1.92 -4.49
CA ALA A 161 25.65 -3.30 -4.16
C ALA A 161 26.42 -4.37 -4.99
N ASN A 162 27.35 -3.98 -5.88
CA ASN A 162 28.06 -4.87 -6.79
C ASN A 162 27.17 -5.72 -7.73
N LEU A 163 26.00 -5.17 -8.11
CA LEU A 163 25.00 -5.82 -8.96
C LEU A 163 24.89 -5.20 -10.37
N SER A 164 25.96 -4.56 -10.87
CA SER A 164 25.94 -3.78 -12.12
C SER A 164 25.88 -4.62 -13.39
N SER A 165 26.22 -5.91 -13.36
CA SER A 165 26.17 -6.77 -14.54
C SER A 165 24.73 -6.95 -15.05
N ASN A 166 24.55 -7.14 -16.35
CA ASN A 166 23.21 -7.34 -16.94
C ASN A 166 22.50 -8.58 -16.39
N GLU A 167 23.23 -9.62 -16.05
CA GLU A 167 22.72 -10.86 -15.44
C GLU A 167 22.06 -10.62 -14.08
N ASN A 168 22.53 -9.62 -13.34
CA ASN A 168 21.99 -9.26 -12.03
C ASN A 168 20.75 -8.36 -12.09
N THR A 169 20.31 -7.92 -13.28
CA THR A 169 19.20 -6.96 -13.40
C THR A 169 17.92 -7.46 -12.76
N ALA A 170 17.54 -8.70 -13.03
CA ALA A 170 16.31 -9.28 -12.47
C ALA A 170 16.42 -9.47 -10.94
N ARG A 171 17.58 -9.89 -10.44
CA ARG A 171 17.86 -10.09 -9.01
C ARG A 171 17.83 -8.76 -8.25
N PHE A 172 18.50 -7.73 -8.79
CA PHE A 172 18.48 -6.39 -8.21
C PHE A 172 17.06 -5.81 -8.14
N ASN A 173 16.30 -5.90 -9.24
CA ASN A 173 14.92 -5.42 -9.26
C ASN A 173 14.01 -6.18 -8.27
N ARG A 174 14.24 -7.49 -8.13
CA ARG A 174 13.54 -8.30 -7.12
C ARG A 174 13.92 -7.88 -5.71
N ALA A 175 15.20 -7.65 -5.42
CA ALA A 175 15.66 -7.16 -4.13
C ALA A 175 15.03 -5.82 -3.76
N LEU A 176 15.03 -4.84 -4.68
CA LEU A 176 14.35 -3.57 -4.48
C LEU A 176 12.85 -3.74 -4.16
N LEU A 177 12.20 -4.69 -4.83
CA LEU A 177 10.78 -4.96 -4.62
C LEU A 177 10.51 -5.52 -3.22
N LEU A 178 11.30 -6.52 -2.80
CA LEU A 178 11.11 -7.21 -1.53
C LEU A 178 11.49 -6.32 -0.36
N LEU A 179 12.60 -5.58 -0.46
CA LEU A 179 12.99 -4.61 0.57
C LEU A 179 11.95 -3.50 0.80
N GLN A 180 11.27 -3.04 -0.27
CA GLN A 180 10.15 -2.11 -0.14
C GLN A 180 8.96 -2.76 0.55
N ARG A 181 8.55 -3.97 0.11
CA ARG A 181 7.46 -4.73 0.71
C ARG A 181 7.66 -4.91 2.23
N ASP A 182 8.89 -5.13 2.63
CA ASP A 182 9.27 -5.43 4.01
C ASP A 182 9.62 -4.17 4.83
N PHE A 183 9.27 -2.99 4.34
CA PHE A 183 9.50 -1.70 5.01
C PHE A 183 10.98 -1.43 5.34
N ARG A 184 11.92 -1.97 4.58
CA ARG A 184 13.35 -1.71 4.77
C ARG A 184 13.81 -0.48 4.02
N ILE A 185 13.33 -0.28 2.79
CA ILE A 185 13.66 0.86 1.93
C ILE A 185 12.42 1.48 1.30
N LEU A 186 12.54 2.74 0.88
CA LEU A 186 11.49 3.44 0.14
C LEU A 186 12.10 4.43 -0.86
N PRO A 187 11.37 4.79 -1.95
CA PRO A 187 11.75 5.91 -2.79
C PRO A 187 11.57 7.25 -2.05
N VAL A 188 12.60 8.08 -2.02
CA VAL A 188 12.60 9.39 -1.35
C VAL A 188 12.80 10.56 -2.31
N GLY A 189 12.99 10.29 -3.59
CA GLY A 189 13.17 11.32 -4.61
C GLY A 189 13.43 10.72 -5.98
N ILE A 190 13.73 11.59 -6.93
CA ILE A 190 14.06 11.27 -8.32
C ILE A 190 15.40 11.90 -8.67
N ALA A 191 16.20 11.18 -9.45
CA ALA A 191 17.41 11.66 -10.08
C ALA A 191 17.25 11.67 -11.59
N GLU A 192 17.83 12.67 -12.25
CA GLU A 192 17.97 12.75 -13.71
C GLU A 192 19.09 11.80 -14.19
N SER A 193 18.93 10.51 -13.95
CA SER A 193 19.91 9.48 -14.29
C SER A 193 19.24 8.31 -15.03
N GLY A 194 20.05 7.51 -15.74
CA GLY A 194 19.54 6.37 -16.52
C GLY A 194 19.08 6.74 -17.94
N ALA A 195 18.66 5.72 -18.69
CA ALA A 195 18.32 5.83 -20.11
C ALA A 195 17.16 6.81 -20.40
N TRP A 196 16.29 7.05 -19.42
CA TRP A 196 15.12 7.92 -19.53
C TRP A 196 15.26 9.20 -18.71
N HIS A 197 16.46 9.55 -18.23
CA HIS A 197 16.67 10.65 -17.29
C HIS A 197 15.72 10.61 -16.07
N TYR A 198 15.38 9.39 -15.65
CA TYR A 198 14.47 9.14 -14.54
C TYR A 198 14.90 7.91 -13.75
N ALA A 199 15.26 8.11 -12.51
CA ALA A 199 15.59 7.03 -11.59
C ALA A 199 15.12 7.39 -10.18
N PHE A 200 14.54 6.44 -9.45
CA PHE A 200 14.26 6.66 -8.04
C PHE A 200 15.54 6.76 -7.22
N ILE A 201 15.51 7.66 -6.24
CA ILE A 201 16.46 7.70 -5.14
C ILE A 201 15.84 6.91 -4.00
N PHE A 202 16.53 5.88 -3.53
CA PHE A 202 16.08 5.05 -2.40
C PHE A 202 16.83 5.42 -1.12
N ASP A 203 16.16 5.30 0.01
CA ASP A 203 16.77 5.39 1.34
C ASP A 203 16.19 4.32 2.27
N ALA A 204 16.85 4.08 3.40
CA ALA A 204 16.35 3.22 4.47
C ALA A 204 15.15 3.88 5.17
N VAL A 205 14.11 3.09 5.44
CA VAL A 205 12.86 3.58 6.05
C VAL A 205 13.12 4.24 7.39
N HIS A 206 13.93 3.63 8.27
CA HIS A 206 14.22 4.16 9.60
C HIS A 206 14.97 5.48 9.59
N ARG A 207 15.77 5.77 8.55
CA ARG A 207 16.41 7.11 8.38
C ARG A 207 15.42 8.16 7.91
N HIS A 208 14.56 7.76 6.97
CA HIS A 208 13.58 8.70 6.43
C HIS A 208 12.44 8.97 7.41
N PHE A 209 12.00 7.97 8.17
CA PHE A 209 10.97 8.05 9.20
C PHE A 209 11.54 7.56 10.55
N PRO A 210 12.40 8.36 11.25
CA PRO A 210 13.10 7.92 12.45
C PRO A 210 12.16 7.55 13.60
N ASP A 211 11.00 8.22 13.71
CA ASP A 211 10.04 8.03 14.79
C ASP A 211 9.09 6.85 14.52
N LEU A 212 9.14 6.21 13.34
CA LEU A 212 8.18 5.19 12.95
C LEU A 212 8.24 3.95 13.85
N LYS A 213 9.43 3.55 14.28
CA LYS A 213 9.61 2.44 15.21
C LYS A 213 8.92 2.71 16.55
N GLU A 214 9.08 3.91 17.10
CA GLU A 214 8.45 4.32 18.35
C GLU A 214 6.93 4.41 18.21
N GLN A 215 6.45 5.01 17.12
CA GLN A 215 5.01 5.10 16.82
C GLN A 215 4.35 3.71 16.70
N ALA A 216 5.08 2.70 16.25
CA ALA A 216 4.60 1.33 16.10
C ALA A 216 4.78 0.49 17.38
N HIS A 217 5.56 0.95 18.36
CA HIS A 217 5.98 0.14 19.53
C HIS A 217 4.80 -0.46 20.31
N ASP A 218 3.76 0.33 20.55
CA ASP A 218 2.58 -0.09 21.33
C ASP A 218 1.45 -0.66 20.45
N ILE A 219 1.73 -0.91 19.17
CA ILE A 219 0.75 -1.49 18.24
C ILE A 219 0.92 -3.00 18.19
N SER A 220 0.03 -3.72 18.88
CA SER A 220 -0.01 -5.17 18.75
C SER A 220 -0.42 -5.62 17.35
N GLU A 221 0.01 -6.80 16.93
CA GLU A 221 -0.37 -7.42 15.66
C GLU A 221 -1.90 -7.41 15.43
N THR A 222 -2.66 -7.78 16.47
CA THR A 222 -4.13 -7.79 16.40
C THR A 222 -4.71 -6.39 16.18
N ARG A 223 -4.15 -5.37 16.83
CA ARG A 223 -4.57 -3.97 16.64
C ARG A 223 -4.21 -3.51 15.23
N ALA A 224 -3.01 -3.79 14.77
CA ALA A 224 -2.56 -3.43 13.44
C ALA A 224 -3.46 -4.00 12.33
N HIS A 225 -3.72 -5.31 12.36
CA HIS A 225 -4.62 -5.98 11.43
C HIS A 225 -6.02 -5.34 11.46
N LYS A 226 -6.56 -5.08 12.65
CA LYS A 226 -7.89 -4.48 12.82
C LYS A 226 -7.96 -3.08 12.21
N GLU A 227 -7.01 -2.20 12.49
CA GLU A 227 -7.05 -0.82 12.01
C GLU A 227 -6.83 -0.73 10.48
N ILE A 228 -5.95 -1.55 9.93
CA ILE A 228 -5.76 -1.67 8.48
C ILE A 228 -7.07 -2.16 7.83
N LEU A 229 -7.69 -3.18 8.40
CA LEU A 229 -8.94 -3.74 7.87
C LEU A 229 -10.12 -2.75 8.01
N ARG A 230 -10.16 -1.96 9.08
CA ARG A 230 -11.13 -0.87 9.25
C ARG A 230 -11.01 0.15 8.12
N SER A 231 -9.79 0.62 7.85
CA SER A 231 -9.50 1.56 6.75
C SER A 231 -9.89 0.97 5.39
N TYR A 232 -9.60 -0.31 5.18
CA TYR A 232 -9.99 -1.04 3.96
C TYR A 232 -11.52 -1.02 3.76
N PHE A 233 -12.30 -1.39 4.78
CA PHE A 233 -13.75 -1.38 4.70
C PHE A 233 -14.35 0.01 4.48
N LEU A 234 -13.77 1.06 5.09
CA LEU A 234 -14.16 2.46 4.82
C LEU A 234 -13.94 2.86 3.36
N SER A 235 -13.06 2.18 2.66
CA SER A 235 -12.83 2.43 1.24
C SER A 235 -13.74 1.60 0.35
N VAL A 236 -13.82 0.27 0.58
CA VAL A 236 -14.50 -0.67 -0.32
C VAL A 236 -15.96 -0.93 0.01
N GLY A 237 -16.39 -0.61 1.23
CA GLY A 237 -17.76 -0.78 1.75
C GLY A 237 -18.10 -2.22 2.13
N SER A 238 -17.84 -3.16 1.26
CA SER A 238 -18.08 -4.59 1.47
C SER A 238 -16.95 -5.43 0.89
N ALA A 239 -16.63 -6.55 1.56
CA ALA A 239 -15.64 -7.51 1.09
C ALA A 239 -15.94 -8.92 1.62
N THR A 240 -15.50 -9.94 0.89
CA THR A 240 -15.45 -11.32 1.35
C THR A 240 -14.11 -11.61 2.05
N LYS A 241 -14.04 -12.70 2.83
CA LYS A 241 -12.75 -13.16 3.36
C LYS A 241 -11.70 -13.39 2.27
N ASN A 242 -12.14 -13.90 1.11
CA ASN A 242 -11.26 -14.15 -0.01
C ASN A 242 -10.68 -12.84 -0.59
N ASP A 243 -11.46 -11.77 -0.66
CA ASP A 243 -10.97 -10.46 -1.09
C ASP A 243 -9.90 -9.94 -0.13
N ILE A 244 -10.11 -10.08 1.18
CA ILE A 244 -9.15 -9.67 2.21
C ILE A 244 -7.87 -10.52 2.11
N LYS A 245 -8.00 -11.85 2.02
CA LYS A 245 -6.86 -12.76 1.86
C LYS A 245 -6.06 -12.44 0.60
N LYS A 246 -6.76 -12.19 -0.51
CA LYS A 246 -6.16 -11.80 -1.78
C LYS A 246 -5.43 -10.45 -1.69
N MET A 247 -6.00 -9.47 -0.99
CA MET A 247 -5.42 -8.12 -0.84
C MET A 247 -4.17 -8.13 0.04
N PHE A 248 -4.26 -8.68 1.25
CA PHE A 248 -3.25 -8.53 2.29
C PHE A 248 -2.32 -9.74 2.42
N GLN A 249 -2.70 -10.90 1.91
CA GLN A 249 -1.96 -12.17 2.05
C GLN A 249 -1.73 -12.62 3.51
N TRP A 250 -2.57 -12.18 4.43
CA TRP A 250 -2.52 -12.56 5.83
C TRP A 250 -2.97 -14.01 6.07
N ALA A 251 -2.51 -14.59 7.17
CA ALA A 251 -2.99 -15.87 7.66
C ALA A 251 -4.50 -15.80 7.97
N GLU A 252 -5.21 -16.88 7.70
CA GLU A 252 -6.67 -16.93 7.91
C GLU A 252 -7.08 -16.61 9.35
N ILE A 253 -6.29 -17.08 10.32
CA ILE A 253 -6.55 -16.83 11.74
C ILE A 253 -6.50 -15.34 12.09
N SER A 254 -5.58 -14.59 11.48
CA SER A 254 -5.48 -13.12 11.68
C SER A 254 -6.66 -12.38 11.04
N ILE A 255 -7.10 -12.83 9.86
CA ILE A 255 -8.29 -12.28 9.18
C ILE A 255 -9.54 -12.54 10.04
N ASP A 256 -9.75 -13.78 10.49
CA ASP A 256 -10.92 -14.17 11.29
C ASP A 256 -10.99 -13.40 12.61
N ARG A 257 -9.86 -13.25 13.29
CA ARG A 257 -9.78 -12.49 14.55
C ARG A 257 -10.17 -11.04 14.32
N SER A 258 -9.62 -10.42 13.29
CA SER A 258 -9.89 -9.01 12.96
C SER A 258 -11.35 -8.78 12.54
N LEU A 259 -11.91 -9.66 11.71
CA LEU A 259 -13.31 -9.59 11.30
C LEU A 259 -14.24 -9.77 12.50
N LYS A 260 -14.02 -10.76 13.38
CA LYS A 260 -14.80 -10.97 14.60
C LYS A 260 -14.77 -9.73 15.50
N THR A 261 -13.61 -9.09 15.65
CA THR A 261 -13.47 -7.87 16.45
C THR A 261 -14.29 -6.72 15.85
N LEU A 262 -14.18 -6.49 14.53
CA LEU A 262 -14.93 -5.43 13.86
C LEU A 262 -16.45 -5.68 13.86
N VAL A 263 -16.90 -6.94 13.83
CA VAL A 263 -18.32 -7.31 14.00
C VAL A 263 -18.76 -7.05 15.43
N TYR A 264 -17.97 -7.44 16.43
CA TYR A 264 -18.25 -7.16 17.85
C TYR A 264 -18.35 -5.67 18.14
N GLU A 265 -17.46 -4.87 17.56
CA GLU A 265 -17.50 -3.38 17.63
C GLU A 265 -18.66 -2.77 16.83
N LYS A 266 -19.48 -3.58 16.16
CA LYS A 266 -20.59 -3.15 15.29
C LYS A 266 -20.14 -2.20 14.17
N PHE A 267 -18.89 -2.28 13.77
CA PHE A 267 -18.35 -1.50 12.67
C PHE A 267 -18.71 -2.13 11.32
N ILE A 268 -18.62 -3.45 11.22
CA ILE A 268 -19.11 -4.23 10.09
C ILE A 268 -20.19 -5.22 10.54
N ILE A 269 -20.95 -5.70 9.58
CA ILE A 269 -21.99 -6.71 9.76
C ILE A 269 -21.61 -7.91 8.89
N ASP A 270 -21.72 -9.11 9.43
CA ASP A 270 -21.50 -10.38 8.77
C ASP A 270 -22.80 -11.00 8.18
N GLY A 271 -22.64 -12.05 7.40
CA GLY A 271 -23.75 -12.79 6.82
C GLY A 271 -24.60 -11.95 5.87
N VAL A 272 -23.99 -11.01 5.16
CA VAL A 272 -24.66 -10.15 4.19
C VAL A 272 -24.58 -10.81 2.80
N GLN A 273 -25.68 -10.77 2.06
CA GLN A 273 -25.73 -11.18 0.66
C GLN A 273 -25.70 -9.95 -0.24
N ILE A 274 -24.96 -9.99 -1.34
CA ILE A 274 -24.99 -8.96 -2.37
C ILE A 274 -25.63 -9.56 -3.62
N ALA A 275 -26.66 -8.88 -4.14
CA ALA A 275 -27.35 -9.32 -5.35
C ALA A 275 -26.35 -9.54 -6.50
N ASP A 276 -26.49 -10.66 -7.20
CA ASP A 276 -25.67 -11.08 -8.34
C ASP A 276 -24.16 -11.28 -8.03
N LYS A 277 -23.80 -11.37 -6.75
CA LYS A 277 -22.44 -11.67 -6.30
C LYS A 277 -22.44 -12.87 -5.34
N PRO A 278 -21.73 -13.96 -5.65
CA PRO A 278 -21.65 -15.10 -4.73
C PRO A 278 -20.79 -14.79 -3.52
N GLY A 279 -21.01 -15.54 -2.44
CA GLY A 279 -20.20 -15.53 -1.22
C GLY A 279 -20.84 -14.84 -0.03
N ASP A 280 -20.20 -15.02 1.13
CA ASP A 280 -20.58 -14.38 2.38
C ASP A 280 -19.81 -13.09 2.54
N TRP A 281 -20.54 -11.98 2.65
CA TRP A 281 -19.98 -10.65 2.67
C TRP A 281 -19.99 -10.05 4.07
N PHE A 282 -18.92 -9.36 4.38
CA PHE A 282 -18.83 -8.42 5.49
C PHE A 282 -19.04 -7.02 4.94
N THR A 283 -19.84 -6.21 5.62
CA THR A 283 -20.27 -4.91 5.09
C THR A 283 -20.29 -3.88 6.20
N ILE A 284 -19.90 -2.65 5.90
CA ILE A 284 -20.07 -1.54 6.84
C ILE A 284 -21.54 -1.26 7.10
N LYS A 285 -21.85 -0.82 8.32
CA LYS A 285 -23.23 -0.57 8.73
C LYS A 285 -23.97 0.43 7.83
N GLU A 286 -23.27 1.45 7.31
CA GLU A 286 -23.83 2.47 6.40
C GLU A 286 -24.50 1.88 5.14
N LEU A 287 -24.06 0.74 4.66
CA LEU A 287 -24.63 0.10 3.46
C LEU A 287 -25.89 -0.73 3.74
N ILE A 288 -26.25 -0.95 5.00
CA ILE A 288 -27.45 -1.72 5.38
C ILE A 288 -28.57 -0.80 5.85
N SER A 289 -28.22 0.36 6.38
CA SER A 289 -29.15 1.43 6.77
C SER A 289 -29.77 2.16 5.51
#